data_c3e2af6ac9fed6b9800e0389eb74d660
#
_entry.id   c3e2af6ac9fed6b9800e0389eb74d660
#
_cell.length_a   1.000
_cell.length_b   1.000
_cell.length_c   1.000
_cell.angle_alpha   90.00
_cell.angle_beta   90.00
_cell.angle_gamma   90.00
#
_symmetry.space_group_name_H-M   'P 1'
#
loop_
_entity.id
_entity.type
_entity.pdbx_description
1 polymer ?
#
loop_
_entity_poly.entity_id
_entity_poly.type
_entity_poly.pdbx_seq_one_letter_code
_entity_poly.pdbx_strand_id
1 'polypeptide(L)'
;MYGIPDRLKPLSAAEEQVLLALWDCKPPASRRDIGARLAAKGWAAATVLNFLYRLEEKGWVICTKEQNRNLYSPTVTRRAYGVFTMRQRLDTVFGGDLAQAVRALVSESGCSQS
;
A
#
# COMPACT_ATOMS: atom_id res chain seq x y z
N MET A 1 -10.83 -7.66 -13.23
CA MET A 1 -10.07 -6.41 -13.32
C MET A 1 -10.09 -5.71 -12.00
N TYR A 2 -8.95 -5.36 -11.49
CA TYR A 2 -8.85 -4.89 -10.10
C TYR A 2 -8.48 -3.42 -9.99
N GLY A 3 -8.44 -2.72 -11.11
CA GLY A 3 -8.08 -1.31 -11.10
C GLY A 3 -6.60 -1.04 -10.94
N ILE A 4 -5.77 -2.08 -10.99
CA ILE A 4 -4.32 -1.91 -10.90
C ILE A 4 -3.74 -2.05 -12.30
N PRO A 5 -3.17 -0.98 -12.86
CA PRO A 5 -2.56 -1.08 -14.19
C PRO A 5 -1.33 -1.99 -14.19
N ASP A 6 -1.11 -2.67 -15.30
CA ASP A 6 0.04 -3.57 -15.45
C ASP A 6 1.37 -2.82 -15.36
N ARG A 7 1.36 -1.52 -15.64
CA ARG A 7 2.59 -0.72 -15.62
C ARG A 7 3.15 -0.49 -14.22
N LEU A 8 2.36 -0.76 -13.19
CA LEU A 8 2.82 -0.56 -11.82
C LEU A 8 3.81 -1.66 -11.44
N LYS A 9 4.90 -1.23 -10.83
CA LYS A 9 5.96 -2.15 -10.43
C LYS A 9 5.71 -2.70 -9.03
N PRO A 10 6.21 -3.91 -8.75
CA PRO A 10 6.01 -4.50 -7.41
C PRO A 10 6.61 -3.64 -6.31
N LEU A 11 5.96 -3.67 -5.14
CA LEU A 11 6.39 -2.93 -3.96
C LEU A 11 7.20 -3.79 -3.02
N SER A 12 8.22 -3.18 -2.40
CA SER A 12 8.86 -3.80 -1.24
C SER A 12 7.95 -3.63 -0.02
N ALA A 13 8.25 -4.38 1.05
CA ALA A 13 7.48 -4.28 2.27
C ALA A 13 7.53 -2.85 2.86
N ALA A 14 8.70 -2.22 2.81
CA ALA A 14 8.84 -0.86 3.32
C ALA A 14 8.05 0.14 2.49
N GLU A 15 8.10 0.00 1.16
CA GLU A 15 7.33 0.87 0.28
C GLU A 15 5.83 0.72 0.53
N GLU A 16 5.39 -0.51 0.77
CA GLU A 16 3.98 -0.72 1.10
C GLU A 16 3.59 0.01 2.37
N GLN A 17 4.45 -0.01 3.39
CA GLN A 17 4.17 0.71 4.63
C GLN A 17 4.00 2.21 4.40
N VAL A 18 4.81 2.79 3.52
CA VAL A 18 4.70 4.21 3.21
C VAL A 18 3.39 4.50 2.47
N LEU A 19 3.02 3.63 1.54
CA LEU A 19 1.77 3.79 0.79
C LEU A 19 0.56 3.68 1.72
N LEU A 20 0.58 2.73 2.66
CA LEU A 20 -0.50 2.60 3.63
C LEU A 20 -0.63 3.86 4.48
N ALA A 21 0.52 4.41 4.91
CA ALA A 21 0.51 5.65 5.69
C ALA A 21 -0.09 6.81 4.87
N LEU A 22 0.21 6.86 3.58
CA LEU A 22 -0.35 7.89 2.71
C LEU A 22 -1.87 7.81 2.67
N TRP A 23 -2.42 6.61 2.51
CA TRP A 23 -3.88 6.46 2.52
C TRP A 23 -4.48 6.91 3.85
N ASP A 24 -3.79 6.62 4.96
CA ASP A 24 -4.27 7.01 6.30
C ASP A 24 -4.26 8.53 6.51
N CYS A 25 -3.45 9.26 5.73
CA CYS A 25 -3.36 10.71 5.82
C CYS A 25 -4.50 11.45 5.13
N LYS A 26 -5.40 10.73 4.46
CA LYS A 26 -6.46 11.33 3.64
C LYS A 26 -5.84 12.21 2.56
N PRO A 27 -5.23 11.58 1.55
CA PRO A 27 -4.46 12.31 0.52
C PRO A 27 -5.25 13.43 -0.14
N PRO A 28 -4.56 14.44 -0.65
CA PRO A 28 -3.10 14.55 -0.77
C PRO A 28 -2.43 14.91 0.55
N ALA A 29 -1.21 14.44 0.73
CA ALA A 29 -0.50 14.63 1.99
C ALA A 29 0.98 14.98 1.74
N SER A 30 1.56 15.74 2.66
CA SER A 30 2.96 16.09 2.59
C SER A 30 3.84 14.96 3.14
N ARG A 31 5.15 15.01 2.81
CA ARG A 31 6.09 14.05 3.38
C ARG A 31 6.04 14.09 4.90
N ARG A 32 5.87 15.29 5.46
CA ARG A 32 5.84 15.46 6.92
C ARG A 32 4.65 14.73 7.53
N ASP A 33 3.47 14.85 6.92
CA ASP A 33 2.27 14.17 7.40
C ASP A 33 2.43 12.66 7.30
N ILE A 34 2.98 12.18 6.20
CA ILE A 34 3.21 10.76 5.99
C ILE A 34 4.21 10.24 7.02
N GLY A 35 5.29 11.00 7.23
CA GLY A 35 6.31 10.62 8.21
C GLY A 35 5.77 10.53 9.62
N ALA A 36 4.82 11.40 9.97
CA ALA A 36 4.21 11.36 11.30
C ALA A 36 3.49 10.04 11.53
N ARG A 37 2.87 9.50 10.50
CA ARG A 37 2.19 8.20 10.58
C ARG A 37 3.16 7.04 10.71
N LEU A 38 4.43 7.25 10.32
CA LEU A 38 5.46 6.22 10.35
C LEU A 38 6.43 6.41 11.51
N ALA A 39 6.05 7.22 12.51
CA ALA A 39 6.95 7.55 13.60
C ALA A 39 7.46 6.32 14.33
N ALA A 40 6.63 5.28 14.46
CA ALA A 40 7.03 4.05 15.16
C ALA A 40 8.15 3.29 14.44
N LYS A 41 8.35 3.56 13.15
CA LYS A 41 9.41 2.91 12.37
C LYS A 41 10.79 3.49 12.67
N GLY A 42 10.83 4.69 13.20
CA GLY A 42 12.10 5.37 13.47
C GLY A 42 12.87 5.79 12.24
N TRP A 43 12.21 5.86 11.08
CA TRP A 43 12.86 6.24 9.83
C TRP A 43 13.12 7.75 9.80
N ALA A 44 14.31 8.12 9.29
CA ALA A 44 14.65 9.52 9.09
C ALA A 44 13.78 10.11 7.97
N ALA A 45 13.64 11.43 7.97
CA ALA A 45 12.87 12.11 6.94
C ALA A 45 13.39 11.79 5.53
N ALA A 46 14.71 11.72 5.38
CA ALA A 46 15.31 11.39 4.08
C ALA A 46 14.94 9.98 3.63
N THR A 47 14.82 9.05 4.56
CA THR A 47 14.44 7.68 4.25
C THR A 47 13.00 7.63 3.71
N VAL A 48 12.09 8.33 4.38
CA VAL A 48 10.70 8.40 3.92
C VAL A 48 10.63 9.04 2.53
N LEU A 49 11.39 10.10 2.32
CA LEU A 49 11.42 10.78 1.02
C LEU A 49 11.93 9.85 -0.08
N ASN A 50 12.95 9.06 0.22
CA ASN A 50 13.47 8.10 -0.76
C ASN A 50 12.43 7.04 -1.14
N PHE A 51 11.66 6.57 -0.18
CA PHE A 51 10.57 5.63 -0.48
C PHE A 51 9.50 6.28 -1.33
N LEU A 52 9.19 7.55 -1.07
CA LEU A 52 8.22 8.27 -1.89
C LEU A 52 8.71 8.43 -3.33
N TYR A 53 10.01 8.69 -3.52
CA TYR A 53 10.58 8.72 -4.86
C TYR A 53 10.42 7.39 -5.57
N ARG A 54 10.68 6.30 -4.86
CA ARG A 54 10.55 4.98 -5.45
C ARG A 54 9.12 4.66 -5.80
N LEU A 55 8.19 5.03 -4.92
CA LEU A 55 6.76 4.84 -5.20
C LEU A 55 6.33 5.62 -6.44
N GLU A 56 6.85 6.84 -6.58
CA GLU A 56 6.55 7.66 -7.74
C GLU A 56 7.11 7.03 -9.01
N GLU A 57 8.35 6.56 -8.97
CA GLU A 57 8.97 5.89 -10.11
C GLU A 57 8.21 4.62 -10.50
N LYS A 58 7.71 3.91 -9.52
CA LYS A 58 6.97 2.67 -9.75
C LYS A 58 5.53 2.90 -10.17
N GLY A 59 5.08 4.15 -10.13
CA GLY A 59 3.75 4.51 -10.60
C GLY A 59 2.65 4.50 -9.56
N TRP A 60 2.99 4.30 -8.27
CA TRP A 60 1.99 4.18 -7.22
C TRP A 60 1.55 5.49 -6.61
N VAL A 61 2.37 6.53 -6.73
CA VAL A 61 2.00 7.85 -6.24
C VAL A 61 2.35 8.90 -7.29
N ILE A 62 1.66 10.03 -7.21
CA ILE A 62 2.01 11.22 -7.95
C ILE A 62 2.31 12.33 -6.96
N CYS A 63 3.24 13.20 -7.34
CA CYS A 63 3.64 14.32 -6.53
C CYS A 63 3.21 15.60 -7.24
N THR A 64 2.48 16.46 -6.54
CA THR A 64 2.11 17.77 -7.05
C THR A 64 2.64 18.82 -6.12
N LYS A 65 2.94 19.99 -6.68
CA LYS A 65 3.46 21.09 -5.87
C LYS A 65 2.37 22.11 -5.66
N GLU A 66 2.17 22.48 -4.40
CA GLU A 66 1.14 23.44 -4.02
C GLU A 66 1.70 24.35 -2.95
N GLN A 67 1.74 25.66 -3.23
CA GLN A 67 2.25 26.64 -2.28
C GLN A 67 3.64 26.27 -1.76
N ASN A 68 4.53 25.88 -2.68
CA ASN A 68 5.91 25.50 -2.36
C ASN A 68 6.04 24.23 -1.53
N ARG A 69 4.98 23.41 -1.45
CA ARG A 69 5.02 22.13 -0.77
C ARG A 69 4.75 21.03 -1.78
N ASN A 70 5.45 19.92 -1.60
CA ASN A 70 5.16 18.72 -2.36
C ASN A 70 4.06 17.94 -1.65
N LEU A 71 3.01 17.62 -2.40
CA LEU A 71 1.92 16.81 -1.89
C LEU A 71 1.84 15.53 -2.69
N TYR A 72 1.60 14.43 -2.01
CA TYR A 72 1.58 13.10 -2.60
C TYR A 72 0.18 12.53 -2.59
N SER A 73 -0.19 11.88 -3.68
CA SER A 73 -1.49 11.21 -3.79
C SER A 73 -1.27 9.82 -4.39
N PRO A 74 -2.00 8.81 -3.90
CA PRO A 74 -1.90 7.49 -4.49
C PRO A 74 -2.60 7.46 -5.85
N THR A 75 -2.12 6.60 -6.73
CA THR A 75 -2.71 6.46 -8.08
C THR A 75 -3.80 5.40 -8.11
N VAL A 76 -3.91 4.60 -7.07
CA VAL A 76 -4.95 3.58 -6.94
C VAL A 76 -5.57 3.70 -5.55
N THR A 77 -6.79 3.16 -5.40
CA THR A 77 -7.44 3.18 -4.09
C THR A 77 -6.87 2.09 -3.20
N ARG A 78 -7.00 2.29 -1.89
CA ARG A 78 -6.59 1.27 -0.93
C ARG A 78 -7.34 -0.03 -1.16
N ARG A 79 -8.63 0.06 -1.47
CA ARG A 79 -9.44 -1.12 -1.73
C ARG A 79 -8.93 -1.89 -2.94
N ALA A 80 -8.63 -1.19 -4.04
CA ALA A 80 -8.13 -1.84 -5.23
C ALA A 80 -6.80 -2.53 -4.97
N TYR A 81 -5.92 -1.88 -4.22
CA TYR A 81 -4.65 -2.48 -3.84
C TYR A 81 -4.85 -3.73 -2.98
N GLY A 82 -5.77 -3.65 -2.01
CA GLY A 82 -6.06 -4.79 -1.15
C GLY A 82 -6.57 -5.99 -1.92
N VAL A 83 -7.50 -5.77 -2.83
CA VAL A 83 -8.01 -6.86 -3.68
C VAL A 83 -6.89 -7.46 -4.52
N PHE A 84 -6.05 -6.60 -5.10
CA PHE A 84 -4.94 -7.05 -5.94
C PHE A 84 -3.96 -7.94 -5.15
N THR A 85 -3.56 -7.49 -3.96
CA THR A 85 -2.58 -8.25 -3.18
C THR A 85 -3.16 -9.57 -2.67
N MET A 86 -4.43 -9.56 -2.26
CA MET A 86 -5.07 -10.78 -1.80
C MET A 86 -5.23 -11.77 -2.94
N ARG A 87 -5.57 -11.29 -4.15
CA ARG A 87 -5.68 -12.17 -5.30
C ARG A 87 -4.34 -12.78 -5.66
N GLN A 88 -3.26 -12.00 -5.56
CA GLN A 88 -1.93 -12.53 -5.81
C GLN A 88 -1.58 -13.65 -4.85
N ARG A 89 -1.88 -13.46 -3.57
CA ARG A 89 -1.62 -14.50 -2.56
C ARG A 89 -2.49 -15.71 -2.81
N LEU A 90 -3.76 -15.48 -3.16
CA LEU A 90 -4.66 -16.57 -3.48
C LEU A 90 -4.13 -17.43 -4.62
N ASP A 91 -3.70 -16.77 -5.70
CA ASP A 91 -3.20 -17.48 -6.87
C ASP A 91 -1.91 -18.22 -6.57
N THR A 92 -0.99 -17.59 -5.84
CA THR A 92 0.33 -18.13 -5.56
C THR A 92 0.28 -19.29 -4.57
N VAL A 93 -0.49 -19.12 -3.49
CA VAL A 93 -0.45 -20.05 -2.36
C VAL A 93 -1.56 -21.10 -2.42
N PHE A 94 -2.76 -20.71 -2.87
CA PHE A 94 -3.92 -21.60 -2.87
C PHE A 94 -4.35 -22.00 -4.29
N GLY A 95 -3.53 -21.74 -5.28
CA GLY A 95 -3.86 -22.13 -6.65
C GLY A 95 -5.11 -21.49 -7.20
N GLY A 96 -5.51 -20.35 -6.65
CA GLY A 96 -6.70 -19.64 -7.10
C GLY A 96 -8.00 -20.12 -6.50
N ASP A 97 -7.95 -21.07 -5.57
CA ASP A 97 -9.16 -21.63 -4.96
C ASP A 97 -9.61 -20.77 -3.78
N LEU A 98 -10.53 -19.85 -4.06
CA LEU A 98 -11.02 -18.92 -3.05
C LEU A 98 -11.73 -19.63 -1.91
N ALA A 99 -12.54 -20.64 -2.22
CA ALA A 99 -13.29 -21.35 -1.19
C ALA A 99 -12.36 -22.05 -0.21
N GLN A 100 -11.29 -22.67 -0.72
CA GLN A 100 -10.30 -23.31 0.14
C GLN A 100 -9.60 -22.30 1.03
N ALA A 101 -9.22 -21.15 0.44
CA ALA A 101 -8.52 -20.11 1.18
C ALA A 101 -9.38 -19.56 2.32
N VAL A 102 -10.66 -19.32 2.04
CA VAL A 102 -11.58 -18.80 3.06
C VAL A 102 -11.76 -19.83 4.19
N ARG A 103 -11.94 -21.10 3.83
CA ARG A 103 -12.09 -22.14 4.85
C ARG A 103 -10.85 -22.25 5.74
N ALA A 104 -9.68 -22.18 5.11
CA ALA A 104 -8.42 -22.26 5.86
C ALA A 104 -8.28 -21.08 6.80
N LEU A 105 -8.59 -19.88 6.33
CA LEU A 105 -8.50 -18.67 7.15
C LEU A 105 -9.43 -18.74 8.34
N VAL A 106 -10.66 -19.19 8.12
CA VAL A 106 -11.64 -19.27 9.19
C VAL A 106 -11.24 -20.29 10.24
N SER A 107 -10.80 -21.48 9.81
CA SER A 107 -10.50 -22.55 10.76
C SER A 107 -9.15 -22.35 11.46
N GLU A 108 -8.15 -21.79 10.76
CA GLU A 108 -6.81 -21.67 11.32
C GLU A 108 -6.58 -20.38 12.10
N SER A 109 -7.25 -19.30 11.69
CA SER A 109 -7.03 -18.01 12.33
C SER A 109 -7.89 -17.81 13.58
N GLY A 110 -8.89 -18.66 13.78
CA GLY A 110 -9.79 -18.51 14.90
C GLY A 110 -10.82 -17.40 14.74
N CYS A 111 -10.96 -16.85 13.57
CA CYS A 111 -11.91 -15.75 13.33
C CYS A 111 -13.34 -16.15 13.66
N SER A 112 -13.67 -17.42 13.50
CA SER A 112 -15.01 -17.91 13.73
C SER A 112 -15.26 -18.35 15.17
N GLN A 113 -14.27 -18.21 16.03
CA GLN A 113 -14.33 -18.71 17.40
C GLN A 113 -15.06 -17.82 18.36
N SER A 114 -15.34 -16.62 17.98
CA SER A 114 -15.99 -15.68 18.87
C SER A 114 -17.41 -16.05 19.26
#